data_16d45a3ac21b430d81565483d29d266e
#
_entry.id   16d45a3ac21b430d81565483d29d266e
#
_cell.length_a   1.000
_cell.length_b   1.000
_cell.length_c   1.000
_cell.angle_alpha   90.00
_cell.angle_beta   90.00
_cell.angle_gamma   90.00
#
_symmetry.space_group_name_H-M   'P 1'
#
loop_
_entity.id
_entity.type
_entity.pdbx_description
1 polymer ?
#
loop_
_entity_poly.entity_id
_entity_poly.type
_entity_poly.pdbx_seq_one_letter_code
_entity_poly.pdbx_strand_id
1 'polypeptide(L)'
;DVAGKGIPGSLMMTMAKAVIRAKAVKSESPDHLLPVGVGGDPASVIRKANQMIAKDIKKGMFITANYSILNVKTLRFNFVSAGHNDTLVYNSRTGELREYNPKGIALGLDKGKLFDMLLQDQELTLSPGDLLFQYTDGVNEAMNKRKEEFGEERLKDLIKKHAHQNVNDFLSSLDQAIRAFTEGFPQSDDITAVVVKVKE
;
A
#
# COMPACT_ATOMS: atom_id res chain seq x y z
N ASP A 1 -4.84 -0.75 -5.73
CA ASP A 1 -4.92 -1.28 -7.10
C ASP A 1 -6.33 -1.78 -7.40
N VAL A 2 -6.78 -1.71 -8.66
CA VAL A 2 -8.15 -2.05 -9.07
C VAL A 2 -8.13 -3.13 -10.15
N ALA A 3 -8.74 -4.27 -9.86
CA ALA A 3 -8.92 -5.31 -10.87
C ALA A 3 -9.79 -4.79 -12.02
N GLY A 4 -9.18 -4.61 -13.19
CA GLY A 4 -9.83 -4.14 -14.41
C GLY A 4 -9.18 -2.89 -14.98
N LYS A 5 -9.13 -2.82 -16.30
CA LYS A 5 -8.45 -1.75 -17.05
C LYS A 5 -9.44 -0.79 -17.70
N GLY A 6 -8.95 0.38 -18.09
CA GLY A 6 -9.71 1.40 -18.79
C GLY A 6 -10.75 2.11 -17.93
N ILE A 7 -11.81 2.64 -18.59
CA ILE A 7 -12.82 3.50 -17.95
C ILE A 7 -13.47 2.85 -16.71
N PRO A 8 -13.89 1.58 -16.71
CA PRO A 8 -14.48 0.96 -15.52
C PRO A 8 -13.53 0.94 -14.32
N GLY A 9 -12.26 0.59 -14.53
CA GLY A 9 -11.23 0.59 -13.48
C GLY A 9 -11.00 1.99 -12.92
N SER A 10 -10.86 3.00 -13.78
CA SER A 10 -10.65 4.39 -13.36
C SER A 10 -11.82 4.97 -12.55
N LEU A 11 -13.05 4.64 -12.91
CA LEU A 11 -14.23 5.03 -12.13
C LEU A 11 -14.26 4.37 -10.76
N MET A 12 -13.95 3.09 -10.68
CA MET A 12 -13.87 2.34 -9.43
C MET A 12 -12.76 2.88 -8.52
N MET A 13 -11.59 3.17 -9.07
CA MET A 13 -10.48 3.79 -8.33
C MET A 13 -10.90 5.14 -7.74
N THR A 14 -11.53 5.99 -8.55
CA THR A 14 -12.00 7.30 -8.11
C THR A 14 -13.05 7.20 -6.99
N MET A 15 -14.00 6.28 -7.13
CA MET A 15 -15.00 6.00 -6.10
C MET A 15 -14.35 5.49 -4.81
N ALA A 16 -13.47 4.50 -4.90
CA ALA A 16 -12.79 3.94 -3.74
C ALA A 16 -11.97 5.00 -3.00
N LYS A 17 -11.19 5.80 -3.73
CA LYS A 17 -10.43 6.92 -3.16
C LYS A 17 -11.32 7.91 -2.42
N ALA A 18 -12.45 8.30 -3.01
CA ALA A 18 -13.40 9.23 -2.39
C ALA A 18 -14.00 8.64 -1.11
N VAL A 19 -14.44 7.38 -1.15
CA VAL A 19 -15.05 6.68 0.00
C VAL A 19 -14.03 6.51 1.14
N ILE A 20 -12.83 6.02 0.85
CA ILE A 20 -11.78 5.85 1.87
C ILE A 20 -11.45 7.19 2.51
N ARG A 21 -11.23 8.25 1.72
CA ARG A 21 -10.97 9.60 2.28
C ARG A 21 -12.09 10.09 3.17
N ALA A 22 -13.35 9.93 2.75
CA ALA A 22 -14.51 10.33 3.54
C ALA A 22 -14.63 9.56 4.87
N LYS A 23 -14.15 8.31 4.93
CA LYS A 23 -14.15 7.50 6.16
C LYS A 23 -12.92 7.70 7.04
N ALA A 24 -11.81 8.14 6.44
CA ALA A 24 -10.56 8.45 7.13
C ALA A 24 -10.64 9.76 7.93
N VAL A 25 -11.46 10.73 7.49
CA VAL A 25 -11.64 12.00 8.19
C VAL A 25 -12.66 11.80 9.33
N LYS A 26 -12.29 12.14 10.57
CA LYS A 26 -13.28 12.27 11.64
C LYS A 26 -14.26 13.39 11.23
N SER A 27 -15.56 13.10 11.26
CA SER A 27 -16.54 14.16 11.19
C SER A 27 -16.25 15.15 12.31
N GLU A 28 -16.14 16.41 11.97
CA GLU A 28 -15.83 17.49 12.89
C GLU A 28 -16.74 17.44 14.10
N SER A 29 -16.13 17.45 15.29
CA SER A 29 -16.80 17.93 16.49
C SER A 29 -17.20 19.41 16.23
N PRO A 30 -18.35 19.90 16.69
CA PRO A 30 -18.80 21.27 16.45
C PRO A 30 -17.84 22.37 16.98
N ASP A 31 -16.88 22.00 17.80
CA ASP A 31 -15.83 22.87 18.29
C ASP A 31 -14.64 22.90 17.34
N HIS A 32 -14.58 23.93 16.52
CA HIS A 32 -13.55 24.25 15.52
C HIS A 32 -12.12 24.44 16.05
N LEU A 33 -11.78 23.97 17.23
CA LEU A 33 -10.50 24.23 17.91
C LEU A 33 -9.50 23.06 17.91
N LEU A 34 -9.86 21.89 17.34
CA LEU A 34 -8.94 20.77 17.25
C LEU A 34 -8.52 20.52 15.79
N PRO A 35 -7.22 20.25 15.54
CA PRO A 35 -6.77 19.91 14.20
C PRO A 35 -7.54 18.69 13.69
N VAL A 36 -7.95 18.72 12.42
CA VAL A 36 -8.57 17.60 11.71
C VAL A 36 -7.73 16.35 11.91
N GLY A 37 -8.14 15.51 12.87
CA GLY A 37 -7.43 14.28 13.18
C GLY A 37 -7.87 13.19 12.23
N VAL A 38 -6.92 12.40 11.73
CA VAL A 38 -7.24 11.11 11.10
C VAL A 38 -7.93 10.27 12.15
N GLY A 39 -9.20 9.94 11.96
CA GLY A 39 -10.03 9.32 12.98
C GLY A 39 -10.32 7.86 12.71
N GLY A 40 -10.00 7.02 13.68
CA GLY A 40 -10.31 5.60 13.70
C GLY A 40 -9.07 4.74 13.49
N ASP A 41 -9.19 3.47 13.87
CA ASP A 41 -8.19 2.46 13.51
C ASP A 41 -8.27 2.15 11.99
N PRO A 42 -7.18 1.72 11.37
CA PRO A 42 -7.15 1.42 9.94
C PRO A 42 -8.22 0.41 9.51
N ALA A 43 -8.48 -0.63 10.29
CA ALA A 43 -9.47 -1.63 9.96
C ALA A 43 -10.89 -1.05 9.97
N SER A 44 -11.22 -0.17 10.90
CA SER A 44 -12.54 0.52 10.94
C SER A 44 -12.78 1.33 9.66
N VAL A 45 -11.77 2.06 9.20
CA VAL A 45 -11.87 2.86 7.95
C VAL A 45 -12.14 1.95 6.76
N ILE A 46 -11.38 0.87 6.62
CA ILE A 46 -11.45 -0.04 5.47
C ILE A 46 -12.73 -0.89 5.52
N ARG A 47 -13.19 -1.36 6.71
CA ARG A 47 -14.49 -2.04 6.86
C ARG A 47 -15.65 -1.15 6.39
N LYS A 48 -15.69 0.11 6.86
CA LYS A 48 -16.72 1.07 6.44
C LYS A 48 -16.64 1.38 4.94
N ALA A 49 -15.44 1.47 4.38
CA ALA A 49 -15.26 1.64 2.95
C ALA A 49 -15.78 0.43 2.16
N ASN A 50 -15.46 -0.79 2.58
CA ASN A 50 -15.95 -2.01 1.93
C ASN A 50 -17.47 -2.10 1.94
N GLN A 51 -18.13 -1.76 3.06
CA GLN A 51 -19.60 -1.77 3.16
C GLN A 51 -20.28 -0.86 2.13
N MET A 52 -19.61 0.21 1.68
CA MET A 52 -20.12 1.10 0.62
C MET A 52 -19.71 0.57 -0.77
N ILE A 53 -18.42 0.29 -0.97
CA ILE A 53 -17.87 -0.13 -2.25
C ILE A 53 -18.54 -1.43 -2.73
N ALA A 54 -18.69 -2.41 -1.86
CA ALA A 54 -19.24 -3.72 -2.22
C ALA A 54 -20.71 -3.70 -2.68
N LYS A 55 -21.43 -2.58 -2.51
CA LYS A 55 -22.80 -2.40 -3.04
C LYS A 55 -22.80 -2.04 -4.50
N ASP A 56 -21.80 -1.24 -4.92
CA ASP A 56 -21.76 -0.60 -6.22
C ASP A 56 -20.76 -1.27 -7.18
N ILE A 57 -19.87 -2.12 -6.65
CA ILE A 57 -18.87 -2.83 -7.45
C ILE A 57 -19.53 -3.87 -8.35
N LYS A 58 -19.11 -3.93 -9.61
CA LYS A 58 -19.59 -4.94 -10.56
C LYS A 58 -19.03 -6.32 -10.21
N LYS A 59 -19.84 -7.36 -10.48
CA LYS A 59 -19.41 -8.75 -10.28
C LYS A 59 -18.09 -9.04 -11.02
N GLY A 60 -17.13 -9.59 -10.31
CA GLY A 60 -15.80 -9.94 -10.85
C GLY A 60 -14.79 -8.79 -10.76
N MET A 61 -15.17 -7.61 -10.30
CA MET A 61 -14.23 -6.53 -9.96
C MET A 61 -13.94 -6.53 -8.47
N PHE A 62 -12.74 -6.11 -8.09
CA PHE A 62 -12.31 -5.94 -6.71
C PHE A 62 -11.19 -4.90 -6.66
N ILE A 63 -10.88 -4.45 -5.45
CA ILE A 63 -9.83 -3.45 -5.22
C ILE A 63 -8.93 -3.98 -4.11
N THR A 64 -7.64 -4.06 -4.37
CA THR A 64 -6.66 -4.29 -3.33
C THR A 64 -6.19 -2.95 -2.76
N ALA A 65 -5.94 -2.91 -1.45
CA ALA A 65 -5.51 -1.69 -0.81
C ALA A 65 -4.71 -1.95 0.47
N ASN A 66 -3.64 -1.20 0.66
CA ASN A 66 -3.04 -0.97 1.96
C ASN A 66 -3.52 0.39 2.49
N TYR A 67 -4.02 0.40 3.71
CA TYR A 67 -4.36 1.63 4.42
C TYR A 67 -3.59 1.70 5.72
N SER A 68 -2.90 2.82 5.93
CA SER A 68 -1.99 2.95 7.05
C SER A 68 -2.04 4.34 7.69
N ILE A 69 -1.71 4.38 8.98
CA ILE A 69 -1.57 5.59 9.78
C ILE A 69 -0.21 5.56 10.46
N LEU A 70 0.63 6.54 10.12
CA LEU A 70 1.92 6.75 10.78
C LEU A 70 1.83 7.91 11.78
N ASN A 71 2.10 7.62 13.04
CA ASN A 71 2.31 8.66 14.03
C ASN A 71 3.78 9.11 13.97
N VAL A 72 4.02 10.28 13.41
CA VAL A 72 5.38 10.82 13.18
C VAL A 72 6.13 11.18 14.46
N LYS A 73 5.44 11.31 15.62
CA LYS A 73 6.09 11.60 16.91
C LYS A 73 6.55 10.32 17.62
N THR A 74 5.73 9.27 17.55
CA THR A 74 6.00 7.99 18.23
C THR A 74 6.56 6.93 17.29
N LEU A 75 6.59 7.20 15.99
CA LEU A 75 6.99 6.29 14.91
C LEU A 75 6.15 4.98 14.87
N ARG A 76 4.97 5.00 15.51
CA ARG A 76 4.03 3.88 15.44
C ARG A 76 3.32 3.90 14.09
N PHE A 77 3.37 2.78 13.40
CA PHE A 77 2.78 2.53 12.10
C PHE A 77 1.71 1.46 12.23
N ASN A 78 0.45 1.86 12.09
CA ASN A 78 -0.70 0.99 12.14
C ASN A 78 -1.26 0.83 10.73
N PHE A 79 -1.53 -0.39 10.31
CA PHE A 79 -2.00 -0.63 8.95
C PHE A 79 -2.84 -1.90 8.81
N VAL A 80 -3.56 -1.97 7.72
CA VAL A 80 -4.31 -3.14 7.25
C VAL A 80 -4.00 -3.39 5.78
N SER A 81 -4.06 -4.67 5.39
CA SER A 81 -4.04 -5.07 3.98
C SER A 81 -5.42 -5.61 3.58
N ALA A 82 -6.02 -5.02 2.57
CA ALA A 82 -7.20 -5.55 1.91
C ALA A 82 -6.76 -6.32 0.65
N GLY A 83 -6.04 -7.45 0.84
CA GLY A 83 -5.56 -8.30 -0.22
C GLY A 83 -4.50 -7.68 -1.12
N HIS A 84 -3.72 -6.73 -0.60
CA HIS A 84 -2.66 -6.03 -1.33
C HIS A 84 -1.29 -6.63 -1.02
N ASN A 85 -0.28 -6.26 -1.82
CA ASN A 85 1.11 -6.70 -1.65
C ASN A 85 1.64 -6.40 -0.25
N ASP A 86 2.64 -7.17 0.16
CA ASP A 86 3.28 -7.05 1.47
C ASP A 86 3.87 -5.66 1.69
N THR A 87 3.78 -5.19 2.92
CA THR A 87 4.54 -4.03 3.39
C THR A 87 5.93 -4.51 3.80
N LEU A 88 6.96 -3.98 3.14
CA LEU A 88 8.36 -4.33 3.41
C LEU A 88 9.00 -3.31 4.36
N VAL A 89 9.66 -3.78 5.39
CA VAL A 89 10.36 -2.90 6.35
C VAL A 89 11.79 -3.36 6.52
N TYR A 90 12.72 -2.50 6.13
CA TYR A 90 14.15 -2.69 6.36
C TYR A 90 14.55 -2.06 7.69
N ASN A 91 15.08 -2.87 8.59
CA ASN A 91 15.64 -2.41 9.84
C ASN A 91 17.10 -1.99 9.65
N SER A 92 17.38 -0.71 9.82
CA SER A 92 18.71 -0.14 9.58
C SER A 92 19.80 -0.64 10.54
N ARG A 93 19.40 -1.04 11.75
CA ARG A 93 20.33 -1.50 12.79
C ARG A 93 20.79 -2.94 12.56
N THR A 94 19.85 -3.81 12.13
CA THR A 94 20.13 -5.25 11.96
C THR A 94 20.45 -5.63 10.52
N GLY A 95 20.11 -4.76 9.54
CA GLY A 95 20.17 -5.08 8.12
C GLY A 95 19.09 -6.06 7.65
N GLU A 96 18.12 -6.37 8.52
CA GLU A 96 17.05 -7.33 8.22
C GLU A 96 15.92 -6.65 7.44
N LEU A 97 15.43 -7.30 6.39
CA LEU A 97 14.22 -6.94 5.67
C LEU A 97 13.10 -7.89 6.10
N ARG A 98 12.02 -7.33 6.65
CA ARG A 98 10.83 -8.07 7.07
C ARG A 98 9.65 -7.74 6.19
N GLU A 99 8.83 -8.76 5.95
CA GLU A 99 7.59 -8.69 5.19
C GLU A 99 6.41 -8.74 6.15
N TYR A 100 5.45 -7.85 5.95
CA TYR A 100 4.26 -7.78 6.78
C TYR A 100 3.01 -7.83 5.90
N ASN A 101 2.22 -8.88 6.10
CA ASN A 101 0.96 -9.08 5.38
C ASN A 101 -0.15 -9.44 6.38
N PRO A 102 -0.77 -8.45 7.05
CA PRO A 102 -1.91 -8.73 7.90
C PRO A 102 -3.04 -9.34 7.08
N LYS A 103 -3.75 -10.29 7.68
CA LYS A 103 -4.86 -10.98 7.01
C LYS A 103 -5.92 -10.00 6.54
N GLY A 104 -6.39 -10.19 5.32
CA GLY A 104 -7.45 -9.42 4.68
C GLY A 104 -7.74 -9.95 3.28
N ILE A 105 -8.89 -9.56 2.74
CA ILE A 105 -9.28 -9.85 1.36
C ILE A 105 -9.59 -8.54 0.64
N ALA A 106 -9.51 -8.54 -0.69
CA ALA A 106 -9.74 -7.34 -1.48
C ALA A 106 -11.16 -6.77 -1.27
N LEU A 107 -11.26 -5.45 -1.32
CA LEU A 107 -12.52 -4.71 -1.23
C LEU A 107 -13.45 -5.14 -2.36
N GLY A 108 -14.72 -5.34 -2.03
CA GLY A 108 -15.75 -5.72 -2.99
C GLY A 108 -15.92 -7.21 -3.23
N LEU A 109 -15.00 -8.08 -2.77
CA LEU A 109 -15.12 -9.53 -2.89
C LEU A 109 -16.22 -10.11 -1.97
N ASP A 110 -16.39 -9.53 -0.78
CA ASP A 110 -17.42 -9.90 0.17
C ASP A 110 -18.15 -8.67 0.71
N LYS A 111 -19.46 -8.79 0.93
CA LYS A 111 -20.33 -7.66 1.33
C LYS A 111 -20.34 -7.38 2.85
N GLY A 112 -19.46 -8.00 3.62
CA GLY A 112 -19.34 -7.62 5.02
C GLY A 112 -18.85 -8.70 5.97
N LYS A 113 -19.59 -9.79 6.20
CA LYS A 113 -19.27 -10.71 7.31
C LYS A 113 -17.89 -11.37 7.20
N LEU A 114 -17.57 -11.94 6.05
CA LEU A 114 -16.27 -12.57 5.82
C LEU A 114 -15.16 -11.53 5.78
N PHE A 115 -15.40 -10.40 5.10
CA PHE A 115 -14.46 -9.29 5.05
C PHE A 115 -14.11 -8.80 6.45
N ASP A 116 -15.13 -8.52 7.27
CA ASP A 116 -14.95 -8.00 8.63
C ASP A 116 -14.20 -8.98 9.54
N MET A 117 -14.42 -10.29 9.38
CA MET A 117 -13.75 -11.35 10.15
C MET A 117 -12.27 -11.50 9.77
N LEU A 118 -11.94 -11.36 8.49
CA LEU A 118 -10.58 -11.60 7.99
C LEU A 118 -9.68 -10.38 8.12
N LEU A 119 -10.24 -9.17 8.08
CA LEU A 119 -9.44 -7.95 8.12
C LEU A 119 -8.82 -7.73 9.50
N GLN A 120 -7.50 -7.76 9.58
CA GLN A 120 -6.74 -7.59 10.82
C GLN A 120 -5.86 -6.34 10.75
N ASP A 121 -5.86 -5.56 11.85
CA ASP A 121 -4.89 -4.51 12.06
C ASP A 121 -3.54 -5.11 12.43
N GLN A 122 -2.48 -4.47 11.95
CA GLN A 122 -1.12 -4.72 12.39
C GLN A 122 -0.46 -3.41 12.82
N GLU A 123 0.28 -3.48 13.92
CA GLU A 123 1.07 -2.37 14.43
C GLU A 123 2.54 -2.75 14.49
N LEU A 124 3.38 -1.80 14.11
CA LEU A 124 4.82 -1.87 14.34
C LEU A 124 5.35 -0.49 14.71
N THR A 125 6.53 -0.46 15.33
CA THR A 125 7.23 0.78 15.63
C THR A 125 8.50 0.83 14.80
N LEU A 126 8.65 1.89 14.02
CA LEU A 126 9.85 2.15 13.24
C LEU A 126 10.93 2.77 14.13
N SER A 127 12.17 2.61 13.74
CA SER A 127 13.35 3.19 14.39
C SER A 127 14.04 4.20 13.47
N PRO A 128 14.86 5.13 14.00
CA PRO A 128 15.70 5.97 13.17
C PRO A 128 16.53 5.15 12.18
N GLY A 129 16.57 5.60 10.94
CA GLY A 129 17.24 4.89 9.85
C GLY A 129 16.44 3.80 9.15
N ASP A 130 15.30 3.35 9.70
CA ASP A 130 14.46 2.34 9.06
C ASP A 130 13.83 2.86 7.76
N LEU A 131 13.59 1.93 6.82
CA LEU A 131 12.89 2.22 5.57
C LEU A 131 11.67 1.31 5.45
N LEU A 132 10.51 1.91 5.26
CA LEU A 132 9.25 1.23 4.95
C LEU A 132 8.93 1.41 3.47
N PHE A 133 8.53 0.33 2.81
CA PHE A 133 8.22 0.30 1.40
C PHE A 133 6.88 -0.39 1.15
N GLN A 134 5.98 0.26 0.41
CA GLN A 134 4.72 -0.27 -0.08
C GLN A 134 4.65 -0.07 -1.60
N TYR A 135 4.07 -1.01 -2.32
CA TYR A 135 4.09 -0.99 -3.78
C TYR A 135 2.89 -1.73 -4.38
N THR A 136 2.55 -1.39 -5.62
CA THR A 136 1.62 -2.16 -6.44
C THR A 136 2.37 -3.25 -7.22
N ASP A 137 1.65 -4.29 -7.63
CA ASP A 137 2.18 -5.43 -8.37
C ASP A 137 2.90 -5.05 -9.68
N GLY A 138 2.56 -3.90 -10.28
CA GLY A 138 3.32 -3.37 -11.40
C GLY A 138 4.83 -3.22 -11.17
N VAL A 139 5.30 -3.20 -9.91
CA VAL A 139 6.73 -3.20 -9.58
C VAL A 139 7.36 -4.58 -9.78
N ASN A 140 6.81 -5.61 -9.13
CA ASN A 140 7.37 -6.97 -9.17
C ASN A 140 6.96 -7.74 -10.44
N GLU A 141 5.84 -7.41 -11.06
CA GLU A 141 5.37 -7.99 -12.32
C GLU A 141 5.88 -7.27 -13.58
N ALA A 142 6.73 -6.25 -13.44
CA ALA A 142 7.38 -5.61 -14.58
C ALA A 142 8.15 -6.65 -15.40
N MET A 143 7.82 -6.78 -16.70
CA MET A 143 8.34 -7.85 -17.57
C MET A 143 9.51 -7.38 -18.43
N ASN A 144 10.44 -8.29 -18.71
CA ASN A 144 11.46 -8.11 -19.73
C ASN A 144 11.02 -8.69 -21.10
N LYS A 145 11.86 -8.56 -22.12
CA LYS A 145 11.60 -9.09 -23.49
C LYS A 145 11.43 -10.62 -23.53
N ARG A 146 11.92 -11.33 -22.52
CA ARG A 146 11.76 -12.79 -22.38
C ARG A 146 10.49 -13.19 -21.62
N LYS A 147 9.67 -12.18 -21.22
CA LYS A 147 8.47 -12.33 -20.39
C LYS A 147 8.78 -12.90 -18.98
N GLU A 148 9.96 -12.62 -18.50
CA GLU A 148 10.32 -12.88 -17.11
C GLU A 148 9.92 -11.65 -16.28
N GLU A 149 9.36 -11.87 -15.09
CA GLU A 149 9.02 -10.81 -14.15
C GLU A 149 10.25 -10.30 -13.40
N PHE A 150 10.24 -9.03 -12.99
CA PHE A 150 11.26 -8.47 -12.10
C PHE A 150 11.36 -9.28 -10.83
N GLY A 151 10.23 -9.60 -10.24
CA GLY A 151 10.08 -10.52 -9.13
C GLY A 151 10.42 -9.92 -7.76
N GLU A 152 9.92 -10.58 -6.73
CA GLU A 152 10.09 -10.11 -5.34
C GLU A 152 11.54 -10.22 -4.85
N GLU A 153 12.27 -11.24 -5.27
CA GLU A 153 13.66 -11.43 -4.80
C GLU A 153 14.58 -10.29 -5.27
N ARG A 154 14.46 -9.87 -6.55
CA ARG A 154 15.21 -8.70 -7.04
C ARG A 154 14.79 -7.41 -6.32
N LEU A 155 13.51 -7.26 -6.02
CA LEU A 155 13.02 -6.13 -5.25
C LEU A 155 13.60 -6.12 -3.83
N LYS A 156 13.59 -7.25 -3.14
CA LYS A 156 14.16 -7.39 -1.79
C LYS A 156 15.66 -7.12 -1.76
N ASP A 157 16.39 -7.63 -2.73
CA ASP A 157 17.83 -7.39 -2.85
C ASP A 157 18.12 -5.90 -3.13
N LEU A 158 17.32 -5.26 -3.98
CA LEU A 158 17.42 -3.83 -4.25
C LEU A 158 17.18 -3.02 -2.97
N ILE A 159 16.14 -3.34 -2.21
CA ILE A 159 15.84 -2.66 -0.95
C ILE A 159 17.01 -2.80 0.01
N LYS A 160 17.52 -4.01 0.26
CA LYS A 160 18.66 -4.24 1.14
C LYS A 160 19.89 -3.44 0.72
N LYS A 161 20.16 -3.40 -0.58
CA LYS A 161 21.31 -2.70 -1.16
C LYS A 161 21.23 -1.19 -1.02
N HIS A 162 20.04 -0.61 -1.19
CA HIS A 162 19.84 0.83 -1.31
C HIS A 162 19.09 1.48 -0.13
N ALA A 163 18.68 0.72 0.89
CA ALA A 163 17.92 1.23 2.03
C ALA A 163 18.62 2.32 2.84
N HIS A 164 19.96 2.43 2.75
CA HIS A 164 20.75 3.47 3.39
C HIS A 164 20.66 4.84 2.71
N GLN A 165 20.20 4.89 1.47
CA GLN A 165 20.07 6.13 0.69
C GLN A 165 18.91 7.00 1.23
N ASN A 166 18.90 8.27 0.84
CA ASN A 166 17.70 9.09 1.01
C ASN A 166 16.58 8.63 0.06
N VAL A 167 15.34 9.08 0.32
CA VAL A 167 14.15 8.62 -0.41
C VAL A 167 14.26 8.85 -1.92
N ASN A 168 14.77 10.01 -2.34
CA ASN A 168 14.84 10.35 -3.77
C ASN A 168 15.86 9.46 -4.50
N ASP A 169 17.02 9.23 -3.90
CA ASP A 169 18.05 8.37 -4.47
C ASP A 169 17.60 6.91 -4.50
N PHE A 170 16.89 6.46 -3.45
CA PHE A 170 16.28 5.13 -3.41
C PHE A 170 15.27 4.93 -4.55
N LEU A 171 14.33 5.87 -4.72
CA LEU A 171 13.33 5.80 -5.81
C LEU A 171 13.99 5.85 -7.19
N SER A 172 15.05 6.65 -7.34
CA SER A 172 15.83 6.69 -8.59
C SER A 172 16.53 5.35 -8.85
N SER A 173 17.08 4.71 -7.83
CA SER A 173 17.69 3.38 -7.94
C SER A 173 16.66 2.30 -8.30
N LEU A 174 15.45 2.38 -7.76
CA LEU A 174 14.34 1.48 -8.10
C LEU A 174 13.92 1.65 -9.56
N ASP A 175 13.67 2.88 -10.01
CA ASP A 175 13.29 3.17 -11.40
C ASP A 175 14.37 2.70 -12.39
N GLN A 176 15.64 2.97 -12.10
CA GLN A 176 16.75 2.52 -12.94
C GLN A 176 16.84 0.99 -13.00
N ALA A 177 16.65 0.30 -11.88
CA ALA A 177 16.70 -1.16 -11.85
C ALA A 177 15.57 -1.79 -12.67
N ILE A 178 14.34 -1.26 -12.55
CA ILE A 178 13.18 -1.73 -13.33
C ILE A 178 13.42 -1.46 -14.82
N ARG A 179 13.84 -0.25 -15.20
CA ARG A 179 14.14 0.10 -16.60
C ARG A 179 15.23 -0.77 -17.21
N ALA A 180 16.31 -1.01 -16.46
CA ALA A 180 17.41 -1.85 -16.91
C ALA A 180 16.96 -3.30 -17.12
N PHE A 181 16.08 -3.81 -16.25
CA PHE A 181 15.53 -5.16 -16.37
C PHE A 181 14.56 -5.32 -17.54
N THR A 182 13.65 -4.34 -17.72
CA THR A 182 12.63 -4.40 -18.77
C THR A 182 13.18 -4.18 -20.16
N GLU A 183 14.35 -3.53 -20.31
CA GLU A 183 15.00 -3.24 -21.60
C GLU A 183 14.06 -2.59 -22.62
N GLY A 184 13.14 -1.74 -22.15
CA GLY A 184 12.13 -1.08 -22.96
C GLY A 184 10.94 -1.95 -23.37
N PHE A 185 10.76 -3.12 -22.74
CA PHE A 185 9.52 -3.87 -22.90
C PHE A 185 8.33 -3.04 -22.37
N PRO A 186 7.18 -3.05 -23.06
CA PRO A 186 6.02 -2.25 -22.64
C PRO A 186 5.56 -2.59 -21.22
N GLN A 187 5.31 -1.54 -20.42
CA GLN A 187 4.76 -1.67 -19.08
C GLN A 187 3.36 -2.31 -19.13
N SER A 188 3.15 -3.36 -18.35
CA SER A 188 1.91 -4.12 -18.29
C SER A 188 0.87 -3.53 -17.35
N ASP A 189 1.31 -2.89 -16.25
CA ASP A 189 0.46 -2.29 -15.24
C ASP A 189 1.09 -1.04 -14.59
N ASP A 190 0.30 -0.25 -13.85
CA ASP A 190 0.75 0.97 -13.20
C ASP A 190 1.73 0.67 -12.07
N ILE A 191 2.89 1.32 -12.11
CA ILE A 191 3.93 1.22 -11.08
C ILE A 191 3.70 2.31 -10.05
N THR A 192 3.32 1.91 -8.84
CA THR A 192 3.21 2.81 -7.69
C THR A 192 4.10 2.33 -6.56
N ALA A 193 4.87 3.23 -5.97
CA ALA A 193 5.70 2.94 -4.80
C ALA A 193 5.58 4.07 -3.77
N VAL A 194 5.44 3.69 -2.51
CA VAL A 194 5.45 4.60 -1.36
C VAL A 194 6.63 4.23 -0.46
N VAL A 195 7.48 5.20 -0.20
CA VAL A 195 8.67 5.03 0.65
C VAL A 195 8.61 5.97 1.83
N VAL A 196 8.79 5.42 3.02
CA VAL A 196 8.98 6.19 4.25
C VAL A 196 10.35 5.87 4.82
N LYS A 197 11.19 6.89 4.95
CA LYS A 197 12.51 6.79 5.58
C LYS A 197 12.47 7.56 6.89
N VAL A 198 12.74 6.90 8.00
CA VAL A 198 12.87 7.57 9.30
C VAL A 198 14.23 8.26 9.35
N LYS A 199 14.23 9.56 9.61
CA LYS A 199 15.49 10.31 9.77
C LYS A 199 16.24 9.85 11.02
N GLU A 200 17.56 9.86 10.92
CA GLU A 200 18.46 9.64 12.05
C GLU A 200 18.42 10.80 13.04
#